data_5547dbc092029491a72a692d185e5698
#
_entry.id   5547dbc092029491a72a692d185e5698
#
_cell.length_a   1.000
_cell.length_b   1.000
_cell.length_c   1.000
_cell.angle_alpha   90.00
_cell.angle_beta   90.00
_cell.angle_gamma   90.00
#
_symmetry.space_group_name_H-M   'P 1'
#
loop_
_entity.id
_entity.type
_entity.pdbx_description
1 polymer ?
#
loop_
_entity_poly.entity_id
_entity_poly.type
_entity_poly.pdbx_seq_one_letter_code
_entity_poly.pdbx_strand_id
1 'polypeptide(L)'
;MGLFGLFSNKKKETLDKGLEKTKESVFSKLARAVAGKSTVDDDVLDDLEEVLITSDVGVETTVKIIHRIEERVARDKYVSTSELNRILREEIARLLEENHSADNDDWDLPSDHKPYVVLVVGVNGVGKTTTIGKLAYQFKKAGKKVYLGAADTFRAAAVEQICIWGERVGVPVVKQQMGSDPASVAFDTLQSAKANGADVVLIDTAGRLHNKVGLMNELKKVKEVMKKVLPDAPDEVMLVLDGSTGQNAFEQAKQFAAVTNITSLAITKLDGTAKGGVVIGISDQLKVPVKYIGLGEGMEDLQLFNKKEFVDSLFKS
;
A
#
# COMPACT_ATOMS: atom_id res chain seq x y z
N MET A 1 2.35 -2.53 32.84
CA MET A 1 2.42 -2.05 31.44
C MET A 1 2.89 -3.23 30.61
N GLY A 2 1.98 -3.83 29.84
CA GLY A 2 2.22 -5.11 29.19
C GLY A 2 3.05 -4.97 27.91
N LEU A 3 3.63 -6.08 27.47
CA LEU A 3 4.41 -6.21 26.22
C LEU A 3 3.68 -5.60 25.00
N PHE A 4 2.35 -5.64 24.95
CA PHE A 4 1.50 -5.03 23.91
C PHE A 4 1.65 -3.51 23.78
N GLY A 5 1.82 -2.79 24.89
CA GLY A 5 2.01 -1.33 24.86
C GLY A 5 3.37 -0.88 24.30
N LEU A 6 4.41 -1.69 24.47
CA LEU A 6 5.75 -1.43 23.94
C LEU A 6 5.81 -1.63 22.41
N PHE A 7 5.12 -2.64 21.90
CA PHE A 7 5.05 -2.90 20.45
C PHE A 7 4.22 -1.85 19.71
N SER A 8 3.12 -1.37 20.30
CA SER A 8 2.29 -0.30 19.75
C SER A 8 3.07 1.03 19.67
N ASN A 9 3.85 1.38 20.69
CA ASN A 9 4.67 2.58 20.69
C ASN A 9 5.77 2.54 19.62
N LYS A 10 6.48 1.41 19.48
CA LYS A 10 7.53 1.26 18.45
C LYS A 10 6.98 1.36 17.04
N LYS A 11 5.80 0.77 16.77
CA LYS A 11 5.09 0.85 15.48
C LYS A 11 4.75 2.31 15.15
N LYS A 12 4.22 3.05 16.12
CA LYS A 12 3.88 4.47 15.97
C LYS A 12 5.11 5.35 15.76
N GLU A 13 6.20 5.13 16.49
CA GLU A 13 7.46 5.84 16.28
C GLU A 13 8.03 5.61 14.87
N THR A 14 7.97 4.39 14.36
CA THR A 14 8.42 4.08 12.99
C THR A 14 7.53 4.76 11.96
N LEU A 15 6.22 4.82 12.17
CA LEU A 15 5.28 5.53 11.31
C LEU A 15 5.56 7.05 11.32
N ASP A 16 5.67 7.67 12.49
CA ASP A 16 5.93 9.09 12.64
C ASP A 16 7.27 9.47 11.97
N LYS A 17 8.31 8.66 12.15
CA LYS A 17 9.62 8.86 11.50
C LYS A 17 9.56 8.64 10.00
N GLY A 18 8.86 7.62 9.53
CA GLY A 18 8.72 7.32 8.10
C GLY A 18 7.93 8.38 7.35
N LEU A 19 7.02 9.09 8.01
CA LEU A 19 6.22 10.17 7.42
C LEU A 19 6.76 11.58 7.72
N GLU A 20 7.91 11.72 8.39
CA GLU A 20 8.44 13.01 8.85
C GLU A 20 8.56 14.05 7.72
N LYS A 21 9.13 13.68 6.57
CA LYS A 21 9.26 14.58 5.40
C LYS A 21 7.91 15.02 4.84
N THR A 22 6.95 14.10 4.75
CA THR A 22 5.59 14.42 4.30
C THR A 22 4.92 15.35 5.30
N LYS A 23 4.99 15.03 6.58
CA LYS A 23 4.45 15.83 7.68
C LYS A 23 5.01 17.25 7.67
N GLU A 24 6.33 17.43 7.63
CA GLU A 24 6.98 18.74 7.58
C GLU A 24 6.52 19.57 6.38
N SER A 25 6.43 18.93 5.21
CA SER A 25 5.95 19.59 4.00
C SER A 25 4.49 20.04 4.11
N VAL A 26 3.59 19.14 4.51
CA VAL A 26 2.16 19.43 4.65
C VAL A 26 1.93 20.46 5.76
N PHE A 27 2.53 20.26 6.93
CA PHE A 27 2.34 21.14 8.09
C PHE A 27 2.86 22.55 7.81
N SER A 28 4.05 22.71 7.21
CA SER A 28 4.62 24.02 6.92
C SER A 28 3.78 24.80 5.88
N LYS A 29 3.18 24.10 4.92
CA LYS A 29 2.29 24.72 3.93
C LYS A 29 0.95 25.13 4.55
N LEU A 30 0.34 24.25 5.36
CA LEU A 30 -0.90 24.56 6.10
C LEU A 30 -0.72 25.74 7.04
N ALA A 31 0.39 25.80 7.78
CA ALA A 31 0.68 26.92 8.66
C ALA A 31 0.79 28.26 7.91
N ARG A 32 1.31 28.26 6.68
CA ARG A 32 1.36 29.45 5.83
C ARG A 32 -0.02 29.83 5.31
N ALA A 33 -0.82 28.88 4.88
CA ALA A 33 -2.17 29.11 4.34
C ALA A 33 -3.08 29.82 5.35
N VAL A 34 -2.91 29.52 6.65
CA VAL A 34 -3.72 30.12 7.73
C VAL A 34 -3.04 31.28 8.45
N ALA A 35 -1.81 31.66 8.07
CA ALA A 35 -1.03 32.69 8.76
C ALA A 35 -1.71 34.07 8.67
N GLY A 36 -1.97 34.69 9.83
CA GLY A 36 -2.61 36.00 9.92
C GLY A 36 -4.11 36.05 9.65
N LYS A 37 -4.74 34.91 9.39
CA LYS A 37 -6.20 34.80 9.16
C LYS A 37 -6.89 34.25 10.44
N SER A 38 -8.06 34.78 10.77
CA SER A 38 -8.83 34.38 11.96
C SER A 38 -10.05 33.52 11.63
N THR A 39 -10.52 33.56 10.39
CA THR A 39 -11.69 32.81 9.90
C THR A 39 -11.33 32.05 8.63
N VAL A 40 -12.08 30.99 8.35
CA VAL A 40 -11.97 30.24 7.10
C VAL A 40 -12.85 30.93 6.05
N ASP A 41 -12.23 31.59 5.12
CA ASP A 41 -12.80 32.26 3.95
C ASP A 41 -12.37 31.55 2.66
N ASP A 42 -12.85 32.06 1.50
CA ASP A 42 -12.54 31.48 0.19
C ASP A 42 -11.02 31.47 -0.07
N ASP A 43 -10.29 32.53 0.32
CA ASP A 43 -8.84 32.59 0.17
C ASP A 43 -8.11 31.48 0.99
N VAL A 44 -8.60 31.15 2.19
CA VAL A 44 -8.04 30.06 3.01
C VAL A 44 -8.33 28.71 2.36
N LEU A 45 -9.50 28.54 1.75
CA LEU A 45 -9.86 27.32 1.06
C LEU A 45 -9.02 27.11 -0.22
N ASP A 46 -8.78 28.18 -0.98
CA ASP A 46 -7.89 28.17 -2.16
C ASP A 46 -6.46 27.80 -1.77
N ASP A 47 -5.93 28.44 -0.72
CA ASP A 47 -4.60 28.11 -0.17
C ASP A 47 -4.51 26.66 0.29
N LEU A 48 -5.59 26.12 0.91
CA LEU A 48 -5.67 24.72 1.34
C LEU A 48 -5.72 23.75 0.14
N GLU A 49 -6.45 24.12 -0.91
CA GLU A 49 -6.47 23.36 -2.17
C GLU A 49 -5.06 23.24 -2.75
N GLU A 50 -4.32 24.35 -2.83
CA GLU A 50 -2.92 24.34 -3.30
C GLU A 50 -2.03 23.44 -2.43
N VAL A 51 -2.20 23.47 -1.11
CA VAL A 51 -1.45 22.61 -0.19
C VAL A 51 -1.71 21.13 -0.48
N LEU A 52 -2.96 20.73 -0.66
CA LEU A 52 -3.33 19.33 -0.92
C LEU A 52 -2.81 18.86 -2.29
N ILE A 53 -2.96 19.68 -3.34
CA ILE A 53 -2.45 19.36 -4.68
C ILE A 53 -0.93 19.22 -4.67
N THR A 54 -0.22 20.18 -4.07
CA THR A 54 1.25 20.16 -3.99
C THR A 54 1.81 19.08 -3.05
N SER A 55 0.95 18.43 -2.28
CA SER A 55 1.27 17.27 -1.44
C SER A 55 0.92 15.93 -2.12
N ASP A 56 0.62 15.97 -3.43
CA ASP A 56 0.27 14.81 -4.27
C ASP A 56 -1.04 14.09 -3.87
N VAL A 57 -1.98 14.77 -3.21
CA VAL A 57 -3.33 14.21 -2.93
C VAL A 57 -4.11 13.99 -4.25
N GLY A 58 -3.81 14.77 -5.29
CA GLY A 58 -4.47 14.73 -6.58
C GLY A 58 -5.72 15.62 -6.65
N VAL A 59 -5.98 16.17 -7.84
CA VAL A 59 -6.99 17.22 -8.04
C VAL A 59 -8.40 16.74 -7.65
N GLU A 60 -8.85 15.59 -8.16
CA GLU A 60 -10.22 15.10 -7.91
C GLU A 60 -10.49 14.87 -6.41
N THR A 61 -9.53 14.28 -5.70
CA THR A 61 -9.64 14.04 -4.26
C THR A 61 -9.55 15.33 -3.47
N THR A 62 -8.71 16.27 -3.88
CA THR A 62 -8.59 17.59 -3.28
C THR A 62 -9.91 18.36 -3.37
N VAL A 63 -10.51 18.48 -4.56
CA VAL A 63 -11.81 19.14 -4.75
C VAL A 63 -12.88 18.51 -3.85
N LYS A 64 -12.91 17.20 -3.73
CA LYS A 64 -13.84 16.48 -2.85
C LYS A 64 -13.63 16.83 -1.36
N ILE A 65 -12.37 16.94 -0.92
CA ILE A 65 -12.05 17.33 0.47
C ILE A 65 -12.45 18.79 0.71
N ILE A 66 -12.10 19.71 -0.18
CA ILE A 66 -12.45 21.13 -0.07
C ILE A 66 -13.94 21.33 0.00
N HIS A 67 -14.71 20.71 -0.91
CA HIS A 67 -16.17 20.79 -0.89
C HIS A 67 -16.77 20.33 0.45
N ARG A 68 -16.27 19.25 1.05
CA ARG A 68 -16.72 18.78 2.37
C ARG A 68 -16.39 19.78 3.49
N ILE A 69 -15.24 20.43 3.39
CA ILE A 69 -14.84 21.49 4.33
C ILE A 69 -15.75 22.70 4.18
N GLU A 70 -16.05 23.15 2.95
CA GLU A 70 -16.99 24.24 2.64
C GLU A 70 -18.37 23.97 3.24
N GLU A 71 -18.95 22.79 2.98
CA GLU A 71 -20.24 22.40 3.54
C GLU A 71 -20.25 22.46 5.08
N ARG A 72 -19.13 22.04 5.69
CA ARG A 72 -18.98 22.03 7.14
C ARG A 72 -18.85 23.45 7.70
N VAL A 73 -18.05 24.31 7.06
CA VAL A 73 -17.90 25.72 7.44
C VAL A 73 -19.23 26.47 7.31
N ALA A 74 -19.97 26.24 6.22
CA ALA A 74 -21.30 26.85 6.00
C ALA A 74 -22.31 26.42 7.06
N ARG A 75 -22.29 25.16 7.49
CA ARG A 75 -23.21 24.63 8.51
C ARG A 75 -22.89 25.16 9.90
N ASP A 76 -21.61 25.15 10.28
CA ASP A 76 -21.17 25.44 11.67
C ASP A 76 -21.00 26.94 11.93
N LYS A 77 -21.19 27.80 10.91
CA LYS A 77 -21.28 29.28 10.87
C LYS A 77 -20.05 30.08 11.34
N TYR A 78 -19.20 29.54 12.20
CA TYR A 78 -17.98 30.19 12.68
C TYR A 78 -16.90 29.14 12.91
N VAL A 79 -16.11 28.85 11.88
CA VAL A 79 -14.94 27.97 11.99
C VAL A 79 -13.70 28.85 12.02
N SER A 80 -12.98 28.80 13.13
CA SER A 80 -11.69 29.46 13.24
C SER A 80 -10.62 28.69 12.46
N THR A 81 -9.59 29.37 12.01
CA THR A 81 -8.42 28.72 11.37
C THR A 81 -7.74 27.72 12.28
N SER A 82 -7.86 27.87 13.61
CA SER A 82 -7.34 26.88 14.58
C SER A 82 -8.12 25.55 14.53
N GLU A 83 -9.40 25.57 14.12
CA GLU A 83 -10.24 24.37 13.97
C GLU A 83 -10.08 23.72 12.61
N LEU A 84 -9.59 24.44 11.61
CA LEU A 84 -9.44 23.94 10.22
C LEU A 84 -8.59 22.67 10.16
N ASN A 85 -7.49 22.63 10.91
CA ASN A 85 -6.64 21.43 10.96
C ASN A 85 -7.39 20.20 11.50
N ARG A 86 -8.22 20.38 12.52
CA ARG A 86 -9.07 19.30 13.05
C ARG A 86 -10.10 18.84 12.01
N ILE A 87 -10.76 19.78 11.35
CA ILE A 87 -11.76 19.49 10.32
C ILE A 87 -11.12 18.74 9.14
N LEU A 88 -9.98 19.22 8.65
CA LEU A 88 -9.24 18.57 7.57
C LEU A 88 -8.88 17.12 7.93
N ARG A 89 -8.36 16.88 9.13
CA ARG A 89 -8.05 15.52 9.63
C ARG A 89 -9.29 14.63 9.64
N GLU A 90 -10.40 15.13 10.16
CA GLU A 90 -11.66 14.39 10.26
C GLU A 90 -12.21 14.04 8.86
N GLU A 91 -12.18 14.98 7.91
CA GLU A 91 -12.67 14.73 6.55
C GLU A 91 -11.75 13.77 5.76
N ILE A 92 -10.43 13.86 5.93
CA ILE A 92 -9.51 12.89 5.32
C ILE A 92 -9.70 11.50 5.95
N ALA A 93 -9.80 11.40 7.27
CA ALA A 93 -10.05 10.13 7.94
C ALA A 93 -11.35 9.49 7.46
N ARG A 94 -12.43 10.29 7.39
CA ARG A 94 -13.73 9.85 6.88
C ARG A 94 -13.67 9.38 5.43
N LEU A 95 -12.95 10.12 4.58
CA LEU A 95 -12.75 9.74 3.17
C LEU A 95 -12.02 8.40 3.04
N LEU A 96 -11.00 8.17 3.86
CA LEU A 96 -10.31 6.89 3.90
C LEU A 96 -11.18 5.75 4.45
N GLU A 97 -12.08 6.04 5.40
CA GLU A 97 -13.04 5.06 5.94
C GLU A 97 -14.10 4.63 4.92
N GLU A 98 -14.60 5.57 4.10
CA GLU A 98 -15.59 5.29 3.07
C GLU A 98 -15.11 4.30 2.00
N ASN A 99 -13.81 4.25 1.76
CA ASN A 99 -13.21 3.46 0.70
C ASN A 99 -12.69 2.09 1.17
N HIS A 100 -12.76 1.78 2.46
CA HIS A 100 -12.14 0.59 3.03
C HIS A 100 -13.08 -0.15 3.99
N SER A 101 -13.19 -1.45 3.79
CA SER A 101 -13.63 -2.38 4.84
C SER A 101 -12.63 -2.35 6.02
N ALA A 102 -13.07 -2.80 7.19
CA ALA A 102 -12.37 -2.74 8.48
C ALA A 102 -10.83 -2.75 8.43
N ASP A 103 -10.20 -1.97 9.32
CA ASP A 103 -8.75 -1.98 9.51
C ASP A 103 -8.28 -3.39 9.85
N ASN A 104 -7.25 -3.87 9.16
CA ASN A 104 -6.54 -5.08 9.56
C ASN A 104 -5.52 -4.69 10.62
N ASP A 105 -5.83 -4.97 11.88
CA ASP A 105 -4.95 -4.65 13.00
C ASP A 105 -3.93 -5.75 13.28
N ASP A 106 -4.04 -6.90 12.62
CA ASP A 106 -3.19 -8.06 12.80
C ASP A 106 -2.75 -8.70 11.47
N TRP A 107 -1.86 -9.69 11.58
CA TRP A 107 -1.36 -10.49 10.46
C TRP A 107 -2.18 -11.77 10.25
N ASP A 108 -3.44 -11.78 10.66
CA ASP A 108 -4.32 -12.90 10.39
C ASP A 108 -4.80 -12.93 8.94
N LEU A 109 -4.98 -14.11 8.44
CA LEU A 109 -5.36 -14.37 7.06
C LEU A 109 -6.88 -14.50 6.99
N PRO A 110 -7.56 -13.68 6.17
CA PRO A 110 -9.02 -13.66 6.10
C PRO A 110 -9.59 -14.81 5.23
N SER A 111 -9.02 -16.01 5.36
CA SER A 111 -9.42 -17.15 4.54
C SER A 111 -9.74 -18.35 5.42
N ASP A 112 -10.81 -19.05 5.09
CA ASP A 112 -11.25 -20.31 5.69
C ASP A 112 -10.57 -21.54 5.05
N HIS A 113 -9.79 -21.32 3.99
CA HIS A 113 -8.97 -22.35 3.32
C HIS A 113 -7.48 -22.00 3.33
N LYS A 114 -6.63 -22.99 3.12
CA LYS A 114 -5.16 -22.86 3.12
C LYS A 114 -4.57 -23.53 1.89
N PRO A 115 -3.48 -22.94 1.35
CA PRO A 115 -2.88 -21.66 1.70
C PRO A 115 -3.68 -20.45 1.18
N TYR A 116 -3.57 -19.30 1.87
CA TYR A 116 -3.97 -18.00 1.35
C TYR A 116 -2.95 -17.52 0.30
N VAL A 117 -3.40 -17.20 -0.88
CA VAL A 117 -2.53 -16.95 -2.04
C VAL A 117 -2.54 -15.47 -2.45
N VAL A 118 -1.39 -14.82 -2.35
CA VAL A 118 -1.19 -13.42 -2.77
C VAL A 118 -0.36 -13.38 -4.05
N LEU A 119 -0.97 -12.86 -5.12
CA LEU A 119 -0.28 -12.55 -6.37
C LEU A 119 0.18 -11.09 -6.33
N VAL A 120 1.50 -10.87 -6.32
CA VAL A 120 2.08 -9.51 -6.19
C VAL A 120 2.41 -8.95 -7.57
N VAL A 121 1.79 -7.81 -7.90
CA VAL A 121 1.94 -7.13 -9.19
C VAL A 121 2.43 -5.69 -9.01
N GLY A 122 2.93 -5.06 -10.08
CA GLY A 122 3.44 -3.69 -10.06
C GLY A 122 4.58 -3.52 -11.04
N VAL A 123 4.96 -2.29 -11.40
CA VAL A 123 6.08 -2.04 -12.32
C VAL A 123 7.43 -2.43 -11.71
N ASN A 124 8.47 -2.50 -12.54
CA ASN A 124 9.82 -2.75 -12.04
C ASN A 124 10.32 -1.56 -11.19
N GLY A 125 11.03 -1.85 -10.11
CA GLY A 125 11.63 -0.84 -9.24
C GLY A 125 10.73 -0.29 -8.12
N VAL A 126 9.44 -0.63 -8.09
CA VAL A 126 8.53 -0.19 -7.00
C VAL A 126 8.73 -0.93 -5.68
N GLY A 127 9.55 -1.98 -5.65
CA GLY A 127 9.84 -2.74 -4.43
C GLY A 127 9.00 -4.01 -4.24
N LYS A 128 8.45 -4.63 -5.31
CA LYS A 128 7.68 -5.88 -5.21
C LYS A 128 8.40 -6.97 -4.44
N THR A 129 9.58 -7.38 -4.90
CA THR A 129 10.37 -8.46 -4.30
C THR A 129 10.76 -8.14 -2.85
N THR A 130 11.10 -6.89 -2.57
CA THR A 130 11.37 -6.41 -1.20
C THR A 130 10.12 -6.48 -0.32
N THR A 131 8.96 -6.07 -0.85
CA THR A 131 7.67 -6.16 -0.14
C THR A 131 7.32 -7.61 0.17
N ILE A 132 7.51 -8.52 -0.79
CA ILE A 132 7.32 -9.97 -0.58
C ILE A 132 8.21 -10.49 0.55
N GLY A 133 9.49 -10.12 0.54
CA GLY A 133 10.42 -10.52 1.61
C GLY A 133 10.01 -10.01 2.99
N LYS A 134 9.58 -8.75 3.08
CA LYS A 134 9.08 -8.16 4.33
C LYS A 134 7.76 -8.78 4.79
N LEU A 135 6.83 -9.05 3.87
CA LEU A 135 5.59 -9.77 4.17
C LEU A 135 5.88 -11.18 4.69
N ALA A 136 6.79 -11.90 4.03
CA ALA A 136 7.20 -13.23 4.47
C ALA A 136 7.77 -13.21 5.89
N TYR A 137 8.58 -12.19 6.22
CA TYR A 137 9.09 -12.00 7.57
C TYR A 137 7.97 -11.76 8.58
N GLN A 138 7.04 -10.87 8.28
CA GLN A 138 5.93 -10.53 9.19
C GLN A 138 4.98 -11.72 9.40
N PHE A 139 4.59 -12.41 8.33
CA PHE A 139 3.76 -13.62 8.45
C PHE A 139 4.47 -14.73 9.22
N LYS A 140 5.76 -14.96 8.98
CA LYS A 140 6.53 -15.93 9.75
C LYS A 140 6.62 -15.55 11.24
N LYS A 141 6.83 -14.26 11.53
CA LYS A 141 6.84 -13.73 12.91
C LYS A 141 5.48 -13.91 13.60
N ALA A 142 4.38 -13.86 12.84
CA ALA A 142 3.03 -14.18 13.30
C ALA A 142 2.73 -15.70 13.37
N GLY A 143 3.75 -16.56 13.21
CA GLY A 143 3.62 -18.01 13.31
C GLY A 143 3.05 -18.70 12.07
N LYS A 144 2.92 -18.00 10.95
CA LYS A 144 2.40 -18.58 9.70
C LYS A 144 3.51 -19.28 8.92
N LYS A 145 3.18 -20.39 8.27
CA LYS A 145 4.06 -21.12 7.35
C LYS A 145 3.97 -20.52 5.97
N VAL A 146 5.06 -19.90 5.50
CA VAL A 146 5.12 -19.08 4.27
C VAL A 146 5.86 -19.82 3.17
N TYR A 147 5.38 -19.69 1.93
CA TYR A 147 6.03 -20.13 0.70
C TYR A 147 6.15 -18.96 -0.28
N LEU A 148 7.29 -18.87 -0.99
CA LEU A 148 7.55 -17.86 -2.01
C LEU A 148 7.63 -18.49 -3.40
N GLY A 149 7.06 -17.82 -4.40
CA GLY A 149 7.15 -18.20 -5.81
C GLY A 149 7.88 -17.15 -6.64
N ALA A 150 8.98 -17.54 -7.31
CA ALA A 150 9.81 -16.66 -8.13
C ALA A 150 9.31 -16.64 -9.59
N ALA A 151 8.14 -16.02 -9.84
CA ALA A 151 7.53 -16.02 -11.17
C ALA A 151 7.96 -14.84 -12.07
N ASP A 152 8.85 -13.93 -11.63
CA ASP A 152 9.57 -12.99 -12.52
C ASP A 152 10.77 -13.69 -13.19
N THR A 153 10.47 -14.70 -13.98
CA THR A 153 11.45 -15.66 -14.53
C THR A 153 12.38 -15.07 -15.59
N PHE A 154 12.06 -13.91 -16.12
CA PHE A 154 12.86 -13.27 -17.17
C PHE A 154 13.92 -12.30 -16.63
N ARG A 155 13.95 -12.07 -15.32
CA ARG A 155 14.91 -11.20 -14.65
C ARG A 155 15.73 -11.98 -13.64
N ALA A 156 16.98 -12.35 -14.02
CA ALA A 156 17.89 -13.10 -13.15
C ALA A 156 18.03 -12.45 -11.77
N ALA A 157 18.22 -11.12 -11.74
CA ALA A 157 18.35 -10.38 -10.49
C ALA A 157 17.07 -10.44 -9.62
N ALA A 158 15.88 -10.56 -10.19
CA ALA A 158 14.65 -10.70 -9.42
C ALA A 158 14.55 -12.10 -8.78
N VAL A 159 14.87 -13.15 -9.55
CA VAL A 159 14.91 -14.52 -9.02
C VAL A 159 15.98 -14.66 -7.93
N GLU A 160 17.15 -14.08 -8.12
CA GLU A 160 18.21 -14.08 -7.11
C GLU A 160 17.76 -13.33 -5.85
N GLN A 161 17.17 -12.14 -6.00
CA GLN A 161 16.71 -11.32 -4.89
C GLN A 161 15.66 -12.04 -4.03
N ILE A 162 14.67 -12.71 -4.64
CA ILE A 162 13.66 -13.44 -3.85
C ILE A 162 14.26 -14.65 -3.14
N CYS A 163 15.28 -15.30 -3.72
CA CYS A 163 16.03 -16.38 -3.06
C CYS A 163 16.77 -15.85 -1.82
N ILE A 164 17.47 -14.71 -1.96
CA ILE A 164 18.15 -14.06 -0.82
C ILE A 164 17.15 -13.71 0.30
N TRP A 165 15.98 -13.21 -0.05
CA TRP A 165 14.91 -12.98 0.93
C TRP A 165 14.42 -14.27 1.59
N GLY A 166 14.23 -15.34 0.79
CA GLY A 166 13.84 -16.65 1.32
C GLY A 166 14.85 -17.20 2.32
N GLU A 167 16.15 -17.12 2.02
CA GLU A 167 17.25 -17.51 2.92
C GLU A 167 17.27 -16.65 4.19
N ARG A 168 17.22 -15.32 4.04
CA ARG A 168 17.25 -14.36 5.15
C ARG A 168 16.09 -14.55 6.12
N VAL A 169 14.91 -14.79 5.60
CA VAL A 169 13.70 -15.02 6.40
C VAL A 169 13.60 -16.48 6.85
N GLY A 170 14.28 -17.41 6.17
CA GLY A 170 14.21 -18.84 6.42
C GLY A 170 12.85 -19.43 6.01
N VAL A 171 12.42 -19.12 4.78
CA VAL A 171 11.21 -19.65 4.14
C VAL A 171 11.54 -20.26 2.78
N PRO A 172 10.87 -21.32 2.32
CA PRO A 172 11.13 -21.95 1.04
C PRO A 172 10.74 -21.04 -0.13
N VAL A 173 11.57 -21.08 -1.17
CA VAL A 173 11.36 -20.41 -2.46
C VAL A 173 11.26 -21.46 -3.55
N VAL A 174 10.17 -21.44 -4.30
CA VAL A 174 10.00 -22.26 -5.50
C VAL A 174 10.38 -21.43 -6.71
N LYS A 175 11.33 -21.94 -7.49
CA LYS A 175 11.85 -21.35 -8.72
C LYS A 175 12.06 -22.39 -9.78
N GLN A 176 12.11 -21.96 -11.03
CA GLN A 176 12.49 -22.77 -12.19
C GLN A 176 13.68 -22.12 -12.92
N GLN A 177 14.06 -22.70 -14.04
CA GLN A 177 15.12 -22.15 -14.90
C GLN A 177 14.72 -20.77 -15.43
N MET A 178 15.72 -19.93 -15.71
CA MET A 178 15.52 -18.63 -16.34
C MET A 178 14.73 -18.76 -17.65
N GLY A 179 13.74 -17.89 -17.84
CA GLY A 179 12.86 -17.91 -19.01
C GLY A 179 11.75 -18.95 -18.97
N SER A 180 11.62 -19.73 -17.90
CA SER A 180 10.46 -20.62 -17.72
C SER A 180 9.15 -19.81 -17.69
N ASP A 181 8.05 -20.50 -18.00
CA ASP A 181 6.72 -19.90 -17.95
C ASP A 181 6.36 -19.48 -16.52
N PRO A 182 6.06 -18.19 -16.23
CA PRO A 182 5.62 -17.73 -14.91
C PRO A 182 4.45 -18.55 -14.33
N ALA A 183 3.53 -19.00 -15.18
CA ALA A 183 2.40 -19.82 -14.76
C ALA A 183 2.83 -21.20 -14.24
N SER A 184 3.90 -21.79 -14.80
CA SER A 184 4.42 -23.07 -14.28
C SER A 184 5.08 -22.91 -12.91
N VAL A 185 5.79 -21.79 -12.67
CA VAL A 185 6.34 -21.47 -11.34
C VAL A 185 5.23 -21.30 -10.31
N ALA A 186 4.16 -20.56 -10.66
CA ALA A 186 3.00 -20.39 -9.80
C ALA A 186 2.33 -21.74 -9.47
N PHE A 187 2.17 -22.61 -10.46
CA PHE A 187 1.62 -23.96 -10.28
C PHE A 187 2.44 -24.80 -9.31
N ASP A 188 3.76 -24.89 -9.53
CA ASP A 188 4.66 -25.70 -8.69
C ASP A 188 4.73 -25.13 -7.26
N THR A 189 4.67 -23.80 -7.14
CA THR A 189 4.64 -23.13 -5.83
C THR A 189 3.40 -23.54 -5.04
N LEU A 190 2.22 -23.47 -5.65
CA LEU A 190 0.96 -23.84 -5.00
C LEU A 190 0.90 -25.34 -4.69
N GLN A 191 1.35 -26.20 -5.61
CA GLN A 191 1.42 -27.65 -5.36
C GLN A 191 2.31 -27.97 -4.16
N SER A 192 3.52 -27.39 -4.11
CA SER A 192 4.46 -27.57 -3.01
C SER A 192 3.92 -27.01 -1.70
N ALA A 193 3.35 -25.82 -1.71
CA ALA A 193 2.77 -25.17 -0.54
C ALA A 193 1.61 -25.98 0.05
N LYS A 194 0.69 -26.45 -0.80
CA LYS A 194 -0.46 -27.29 -0.42
C LYS A 194 0.00 -28.61 0.19
N ALA A 195 0.94 -29.30 -0.47
CA ALA A 195 1.47 -30.60 0.00
C ALA A 195 2.18 -30.47 1.36
N ASN A 196 2.75 -29.31 1.67
CA ASN A 196 3.46 -29.06 2.92
C ASN A 196 2.63 -28.32 3.96
N GLY A 197 1.34 -28.10 3.74
CA GLY A 197 0.45 -27.43 4.69
C GLY A 197 0.88 -25.98 4.99
N ALA A 198 1.21 -25.20 3.96
CA ALA A 198 1.49 -23.79 4.09
C ALA A 198 0.24 -23.00 4.49
N ASP A 199 0.43 -21.91 5.24
CA ASP A 199 -0.64 -20.97 5.58
C ASP A 199 -0.79 -19.87 4.53
N VAL A 200 0.34 -19.42 3.93
CA VAL A 200 0.35 -18.33 2.95
C VAL A 200 1.37 -18.57 1.84
N VAL A 201 1.02 -18.16 0.63
CA VAL A 201 1.88 -18.19 -0.55
C VAL A 201 1.97 -16.76 -1.12
N LEU A 202 3.19 -16.28 -1.34
CA LEU A 202 3.45 -14.99 -1.99
C LEU A 202 4.14 -15.24 -3.32
N ILE A 203 3.57 -14.76 -4.42
CA ILE A 203 4.10 -14.98 -5.77
C ILE A 203 4.54 -13.65 -6.38
N ASP A 204 5.85 -13.54 -6.68
CA ASP A 204 6.43 -12.40 -7.40
C ASP A 204 6.12 -12.52 -8.90
N THR A 205 5.83 -11.40 -9.56
CA THR A 205 5.55 -11.35 -10.99
C THR A 205 6.41 -10.30 -11.71
N ALA A 206 6.53 -10.45 -13.02
CA ALA A 206 7.15 -9.44 -13.88
C ALA A 206 6.37 -8.12 -13.85
N GLY A 207 7.09 -7.00 -13.98
CA GLY A 207 6.51 -5.64 -13.94
C GLY A 207 6.56 -4.91 -15.29
N ARG A 208 6.28 -5.58 -16.41
CA ARG A 208 6.46 -5.05 -17.78
C ARG A 208 5.25 -4.28 -18.27
N LEU A 209 4.87 -3.20 -17.60
CA LEU A 209 3.66 -2.42 -17.93
C LEU A 209 3.72 -1.77 -19.34
N HIS A 210 4.91 -1.54 -19.90
CA HIS A 210 5.07 -1.04 -21.27
C HIS A 210 4.53 -2.00 -22.34
N ASN A 211 4.41 -3.30 -22.03
CA ASN A 211 3.73 -4.29 -22.85
C ASN A 211 2.45 -4.75 -22.15
N LYS A 212 1.41 -3.90 -22.13
CA LYS A 212 0.15 -4.16 -21.44
C LYS A 212 -0.52 -5.46 -21.87
N VAL A 213 -0.55 -5.74 -23.18
CA VAL A 213 -1.19 -6.95 -23.72
C VAL A 213 -0.44 -8.20 -23.26
N GLY A 214 0.88 -8.20 -23.33
CA GLY A 214 1.70 -9.31 -22.86
C GLY A 214 1.53 -9.56 -21.37
N LEU A 215 1.55 -8.49 -20.57
CA LEU A 215 1.37 -8.57 -19.12
C LEU A 215 -0.04 -9.09 -18.77
N MET A 216 -1.09 -8.61 -19.45
CA MET A 216 -2.46 -9.07 -19.23
C MET A 216 -2.60 -10.57 -19.50
N ASN A 217 -2.04 -11.04 -20.61
CA ASN A 217 -2.09 -12.45 -20.99
C ASN A 217 -1.30 -13.32 -20.00
N GLU A 218 -0.13 -12.85 -19.55
CA GLU A 218 0.68 -13.52 -18.54
C GLU A 218 -0.06 -13.65 -17.21
N LEU A 219 -0.58 -12.54 -16.66
CA LEU A 219 -1.32 -12.52 -15.40
C LEU A 219 -2.61 -13.37 -15.48
N LYS A 220 -3.33 -13.30 -16.61
CA LYS A 220 -4.49 -14.15 -16.84
C LYS A 220 -4.12 -15.63 -16.79
N LYS A 221 -3.07 -16.03 -17.52
CA LYS A 221 -2.56 -17.40 -17.53
C LYS A 221 -2.14 -17.89 -16.15
N VAL A 222 -1.41 -17.05 -15.41
CA VAL A 222 -0.99 -17.34 -14.02
C VAL A 222 -2.22 -17.63 -13.16
N LYS A 223 -3.23 -16.76 -13.18
CA LYS A 223 -4.48 -16.95 -12.41
C LYS A 223 -5.24 -18.23 -12.82
N GLU A 224 -5.36 -18.50 -14.11
CA GLU A 224 -6.03 -19.71 -14.60
C GLU A 224 -5.33 -21.00 -14.14
N VAL A 225 -4.00 -20.97 -14.10
CA VAL A 225 -3.21 -22.13 -13.66
C VAL A 225 -3.29 -22.31 -12.15
N MET A 226 -3.30 -21.21 -11.37
CA MET A 226 -3.51 -21.28 -9.92
C MET A 226 -4.83 -21.95 -9.56
N LYS A 227 -5.92 -21.64 -10.27
CA LYS A 227 -7.25 -22.23 -10.06
C LYS A 227 -7.29 -23.74 -10.29
N LYS A 228 -6.36 -24.29 -11.05
CA LYS A 228 -6.24 -25.76 -11.20
C LYS A 228 -5.75 -26.46 -9.93
N VAL A 229 -5.04 -25.75 -9.05
CA VAL A 229 -4.53 -26.27 -7.78
C VAL A 229 -5.49 -25.91 -6.64
N LEU A 230 -5.94 -24.64 -6.62
CA LEU A 230 -6.85 -24.06 -5.64
C LEU A 230 -7.92 -23.26 -6.40
N PRO A 231 -9.19 -23.68 -6.40
CA PRO A 231 -10.23 -23.08 -7.24
C PRO A 231 -10.45 -21.59 -7.04
N ASP A 232 -10.21 -21.08 -5.81
CA ASP A 232 -10.42 -19.70 -5.46
C ASP A 232 -9.15 -18.82 -5.57
N ALA A 233 -8.00 -19.42 -5.90
CA ALA A 233 -6.73 -18.68 -6.03
C ALA A 233 -6.68 -17.80 -7.30
N PRO A 234 -6.02 -16.64 -7.20
CA PRO A 234 -5.45 -16.05 -6.01
C PRO A 234 -6.52 -15.40 -5.12
N ASP A 235 -6.38 -15.50 -3.79
CA ASP A 235 -7.22 -14.82 -2.82
C ASP A 235 -7.05 -13.30 -2.89
N GLU A 236 -5.82 -12.88 -3.19
CA GLU A 236 -5.44 -11.48 -3.23
C GLU A 236 -4.55 -11.18 -4.43
N VAL A 237 -4.87 -10.11 -5.15
CA VAL A 237 -4.00 -9.49 -6.15
C VAL A 237 -3.53 -8.15 -5.59
N MET A 238 -2.30 -8.15 -5.07
CA MET A 238 -1.70 -7.00 -4.42
C MET A 238 -0.91 -6.17 -5.44
N LEU A 239 -1.30 -4.92 -5.63
CA LEU A 239 -0.52 -3.96 -6.41
C LEU A 239 0.46 -3.21 -5.51
N VAL A 240 1.74 -3.30 -5.83
CA VAL A 240 2.80 -2.53 -5.16
C VAL A 240 3.08 -1.25 -5.95
N LEU A 241 3.06 -0.11 -5.25
CA LEU A 241 3.28 1.23 -5.80
C LEU A 241 4.41 1.93 -5.04
N ASP A 242 5.17 2.75 -5.75
CA ASP A 242 6.22 3.59 -5.19
C ASP A 242 5.64 4.96 -4.83
N GLY A 243 5.43 5.24 -3.54
CA GLY A 243 4.87 6.50 -3.05
C GLY A 243 5.74 7.72 -3.34
N SER A 244 7.05 7.54 -3.56
CA SER A 244 7.95 8.65 -3.91
C SER A 244 7.72 9.22 -5.31
N THR A 245 7.00 8.51 -6.16
CA THR A 245 6.71 8.93 -7.54
C THR A 245 5.47 9.82 -7.66
N GLY A 246 4.73 10.04 -6.55
CA GLY A 246 3.56 10.92 -6.52
C GLY A 246 2.49 10.52 -7.54
N GLN A 247 2.03 11.46 -8.37
CA GLN A 247 0.97 11.23 -9.37
C GLN A 247 1.30 10.11 -10.36
N ASN A 248 2.58 9.80 -10.61
CA ASN A 248 2.95 8.66 -11.46
C ASN A 248 2.53 7.32 -10.86
N ALA A 249 2.55 7.18 -9.52
CA ALA A 249 2.04 5.98 -8.85
C ALA A 249 0.55 5.78 -9.14
N PHE A 250 -0.21 6.86 -9.14
CA PHE A 250 -1.63 6.83 -9.45
C PHE A 250 -1.93 6.40 -10.90
N GLU A 251 -1.20 6.94 -11.87
CA GLU A 251 -1.33 6.53 -13.26
C GLU A 251 -0.95 5.05 -13.48
N GLN A 252 0.07 4.56 -12.80
CA GLN A 252 0.42 3.13 -12.79
C GLN A 252 -0.72 2.29 -12.21
N ALA A 253 -1.32 2.73 -11.11
CA ALA A 253 -2.42 2.05 -10.47
C ALA A 253 -3.64 1.92 -11.39
N LYS A 254 -4.05 3.01 -12.07
CA LYS A 254 -5.11 2.98 -13.09
C LYS A 254 -4.80 1.97 -14.22
N GLN A 255 -3.56 1.96 -14.69
CA GLN A 255 -3.15 1.06 -15.76
C GLN A 255 -3.20 -0.42 -15.33
N PHE A 256 -2.78 -0.74 -14.10
CA PHE A 256 -2.88 -2.10 -13.57
C PHE A 256 -4.34 -2.50 -13.32
N ALA A 257 -5.17 -1.62 -12.80
CA ALA A 257 -6.60 -1.86 -12.60
C ALA A 257 -7.32 -2.19 -13.92
N ALA A 258 -6.88 -1.58 -15.04
CA ALA A 258 -7.39 -1.90 -16.36
C ALA A 258 -6.91 -3.27 -16.91
N VAL A 259 -5.81 -3.82 -16.37
CA VAL A 259 -5.21 -5.10 -16.82
C VAL A 259 -5.69 -6.27 -15.96
N THR A 260 -5.85 -6.06 -14.67
CA THR A 260 -6.23 -7.13 -13.72
C THR A 260 -7.07 -6.57 -12.58
N ASN A 261 -7.93 -7.42 -12.00
CA ASN A 261 -8.68 -7.03 -10.81
C ASN A 261 -7.72 -6.96 -9.61
N ILE A 262 -7.41 -5.73 -9.16
CA ILE A 262 -6.61 -5.46 -7.98
C ILE A 262 -7.52 -5.52 -6.76
N THR A 263 -7.09 -6.22 -5.71
CA THR A 263 -7.89 -6.38 -4.48
C THR A 263 -7.25 -5.68 -3.27
N SER A 264 -5.95 -5.35 -3.35
CA SER A 264 -5.25 -4.62 -2.30
C SER A 264 -4.07 -3.82 -2.84
N LEU A 265 -3.61 -2.85 -2.05
CA LEU A 265 -2.48 -2.00 -2.35
C LEU A 265 -1.40 -2.09 -1.27
N ALA A 266 -0.14 -2.07 -1.69
CA ALA A 266 1.01 -1.81 -0.84
C ALA A 266 1.76 -0.57 -1.37
N ILE A 267 1.92 0.46 -0.53
CA ILE A 267 2.59 1.71 -0.93
C ILE A 267 3.93 1.78 -0.24
N THR A 268 5.01 1.78 -1.02
CA THR A 268 6.40 1.72 -0.55
C THR A 268 7.08 3.08 -0.56
N LYS A 269 8.25 3.18 0.06
CA LYS A 269 9.16 4.34 0.03
C LYS A 269 8.55 5.64 0.55
N LEU A 270 7.64 5.57 1.51
CA LEU A 270 7.04 6.75 2.12
C LEU A 270 8.03 7.53 2.99
N ASP A 271 9.06 6.86 3.55
CA ASP A 271 10.13 7.44 4.34
C ASP A 271 11.05 8.40 3.56
N GLY A 272 11.11 8.24 2.25
CA GLY A 272 11.95 9.05 1.38
C GLY A 272 11.29 10.31 0.81
N THR A 273 9.97 10.51 1.01
CA THR A 273 9.19 11.46 0.23
C THR A 273 8.43 12.49 1.06
N ALA A 274 8.25 13.69 0.50
CA ALA A 274 7.27 14.70 0.94
C ALA A 274 5.88 14.50 0.28
N LYS A 275 5.70 13.45 -0.52
CA LYS A 275 4.53 13.18 -1.37
C LYS A 275 3.57 12.14 -0.79
N GLY A 276 3.60 11.91 0.51
CA GLY A 276 2.76 10.89 1.18
C GLY A 276 1.24 11.12 1.03
N GLY A 277 0.82 12.32 0.62
CA GLY A 277 -0.58 12.60 0.25
C GLY A 277 -1.11 11.71 -0.88
N VAL A 278 -0.22 11.15 -1.71
CA VAL A 278 -0.57 10.18 -2.76
C VAL A 278 -1.36 8.98 -2.21
N VAL A 279 -1.12 8.57 -0.96
CA VAL A 279 -1.87 7.48 -0.31
C VAL A 279 -3.37 7.82 -0.23
N ILE A 280 -3.70 9.08 0.09
CA ILE A 280 -5.08 9.58 0.19
C ILE A 280 -5.75 9.54 -1.19
N GLY A 281 -5.08 10.10 -2.20
CA GLY A 281 -5.61 10.16 -3.56
C GLY A 281 -5.80 8.77 -4.20
N ILE A 282 -4.81 7.89 -4.08
CA ILE A 282 -4.89 6.52 -4.60
C ILE A 282 -6.03 5.75 -3.92
N SER A 283 -6.15 5.87 -2.60
CA SER A 283 -7.22 5.23 -1.83
C SER A 283 -8.61 5.70 -2.29
N ASP A 284 -8.81 7.01 -2.46
CA ASP A 284 -10.12 7.57 -2.84
C ASP A 284 -10.51 7.20 -4.28
N GLN A 285 -9.58 7.29 -5.22
CA GLN A 285 -9.91 7.15 -6.64
C GLN A 285 -9.98 5.70 -7.12
N LEU A 286 -9.17 4.80 -6.58
CA LEU A 286 -9.21 3.38 -6.96
C LEU A 286 -10.25 2.58 -6.19
N LYS A 287 -10.65 3.04 -5.02
CA LYS A 287 -11.57 2.32 -4.11
C LYS A 287 -11.10 0.89 -3.82
N VAL A 288 -9.77 0.72 -3.77
CA VAL A 288 -9.08 -0.51 -3.42
C VAL A 288 -8.36 -0.28 -2.10
N PRO A 289 -8.47 -1.19 -1.11
CA PRO A 289 -7.87 -0.99 0.20
C PRO A 289 -6.35 -0.93 0.14
N VAL A 290 -5.78 0.11 0.76
CA VAL A 290 -4.36 0.12 1.12
C VAL A 290 -4.20 -0.80 2.32
N LYS A 291 -3.47 -1.90 2.16
CA LYS A 291 -3.21 -2.87 3.23
C LYS A 291 -1.89 -2.63 3.95
N TYR A 292 -0.87 -2.25 3.19
CA TYR A 292 0.50 -2.15 3.69
C TYR A 292 1.16 -0.85 3.26
N ILE A 293 2.01 -0.31 4.15
CA ILE A 293 2.87 0.84 3.89
C ILE A 293 4.32 0.50 4.21
N GLY A 294 5.23 0.88 3.30
CA GLY A 294 6.67 0.74 3.47
C GLY A 294 7.29 2.06 3.94
N LEU A 295 7.96 2.00 5.09
CA LEU A 295 8.47 3.14 5.84
C LEU A 295 9.99 3.09 6.03
N GLY A 296 10.71 2.32 5.22
CA GLY A 296 12.15 2.17 5.28
C GLY A 296 12.66 0.87 4.66
N GLU A 297 13.95 0.57 4.82
CA GLU A 297 14.63 -0.57 4.19
C GLU A 297 14.65 -1.84 5.06
N GLY A 298 14.45 -1.73 6.37
CA GLY A 298 14.48 -2.85 7.32
C GLY A 298 13.34 -3.87 7.10
N MET A 299 13.53 -5.09 7.57
CA MET A 299 12.52 -6.15 7.48
C MET A 299 11.23 -5.80 8.26
N GLU A 300 11.35 -4.98 9.30
CA GLU A 300 10.23 -4.52 10.13
C GLU A 300 9.55 -3.25 9.60
N ASP A 301 10.13 -2.60 8.56
CA ASP A 301 9.66 -1.31 8.04
C ASP A 301 8.50 -1.45 7.03
N LEU A 302 7.83 -2.58 7.01
CA LEU A 302 6.54 -2.77 6.37
C LEU A 302 5.48 -2.90 7.46
N GLN A 303 4.49 -2.03 7.43
CA GLN A 303 3.42 -2.00 8.43
C GLN A 303 2.05 -2.21 7.79
N LEU A 304 1.12 -2.75 8.57
CA LEU A 304 -0.29 -2.71 8.25
C LEU A 304 -0.75 -1.25 8.22
N PHE A 305 -1.52 -0.89 7.22
CA PHE A 305 -2.05 0.46 7.09
C PHE A 305 -3.23 0.66 8.05
N ASN A 306 -3.05 1.54 9.01
CA ASN A 306 -4.12 2.03 9.89
C ASN A 306 -4.43 3.48 9.51
N LYS A 307 -5.65 3.73 9.04
CA LYS A 307 -6.11 5.02 8.51
C LYS A 307 -5.98 6.14 9.53
N LYS A 308 -6.43 5.89 10.75
CA LYS A 308 -6.42 6.88 11.82
C LYS A 308 -4.98 7.22 12.25
N GLU A 309 -4.14 6.20 12.46
CA GLU A 309 -2.73 6.42 12.81
C GLU A 309 -1.99 7.18 11.70
N PHE A 310 -2.29 6.87 10.43
CA PHE A 310 -1.70 7.55 9.28
C PHE A 310 -2.08 9.04 9.23
N VAL A 311 -3.38 9.35 9.34
CA VAL A 311 -3.86 10.75 9.35
C VAL A 311 -3.32 11.49 10.56
N ASP A 312 -3.33 10.86 11.75
CA ASP A 312 -2.77 11.45 12.96
C ASP A 312 -1.28 11.75 12.82
N SER A 313 -0.52 10.86 12.16
CA SER A 313 0.91 11.08 11.92
C SER A 313 1.18 12.24 10.95
N LEU A 314 0.34 12.42 9.92
CA LEU A 314 0.50 13.51 8.94
C LEU A 314 0.22 14.90 9.54
N PHE A 315 -0.73 15.00 10.47
CA PHE A 315 -1.26 16.28 10.97
C PHE A 315 -0.93 16.55 12.45
N LYS A 316 -0.14 15.71 13.09
CA LYS A 316 0.31 15.92 14.47
C LYS A 316 1.35 17.05 14.50
N SER A 317 1.07 18.09 15.27
CA SER A 317 2.00 19.18 15.58
C SER A 317 3.16 18.69 16.46
#